data_c2aaa9fb63e6b6f5d93fb39f790e826d
#
_entry.id   c2aaa9fb63e6b6f5d93fb39f790e826d
#
_cell.length_a   1.000
_cell.length_b   1.000
_cell.length_c   1.000
_cell.angle_alpha   90.00
_cell.angle_beta   90.00
_cell.angle_gamma   90.00
#
_symmetry.space_group_name_H-M   'P 1'
#
loop_
_entity.id
_entity.type
_entity.pdbx_description
1 polymer ?
#
loop_
_entity_poly.entity_id
_entity_poly.type
_entity_poly.pdbx_seq_one_letter_code
_entity_poly.pdbx_strand_id
1 'polypeptide(L)'
;MMITESDCLRICVVMTVVMFCSSSSNFSELTEVIFNVHSEESVLSSQYTDDVYAESLPLCALMCLLQKKCCVASFYDKTYMCRLDKSENCCAATIIAVGSRALKRNKYYPTACTECVIFGMSSYKIIEVTATWSEAMNNCTCLGGILAEIETEAESNFITNELFTRNTGATGYWLGGYNFNSDSDLEWISQPNERMPYPNFAPGEPNQPTSEKCLMAITNYNFEWVDALCQMTVAYICEF
;
A
#
# COMPACT_ATOMS: atom_id res chain seq x y z
N MET A 1 16.25 -18.28 -38.37
CA MET A 1 15.46 -17.29 -37.63
C MET A 1 15.84 -17.50 -36.16
N MET A 2 16.85 -16.74 -35.72
CA MET A 2 17.39 -16.87 -34.37
C MET A 2 16.47 -16.12 -33.41
N ILE A 3 15.93 -16.84 -32.44
CA ILE A 3 15.20 -16.23 -31.31
C ILE A 3 16.25 -15.82 -30.30
N THR A 4 16.37 -14.53 -30.05
CA THR A 4 17.26 -13.99 -29.04
C THR A 4 16.65 -14.20 -27.65
N GLU A 5 17.40 -14.86 -26.79
CA GLU A 5 17.15 -14.97 -25.34
C GLU A 5 17.20 -13.57 -24.70
N SER A 6 16.08 -12.99 -24.42
CA SER A 6 15.94 -11.93 -23.39
C SER A 6 14.49 -11.64 -23.00
N ASP A 7 13.72 -12.70 -22.76
CA ASP A 7 12.49 -12.58 -21.96
C ASP A 7 12.65 -13.40 -20.70
N CYS A 8 13.24 -12.76 -19.68
CA CYS A 8 13.25 -13.30 -18.33
C CYS A 8 11.82 -13.31 -17.81
N LEU A 9 11.11 -14.40 -18.08
CA LEU A 9 9.77 -14.66 -17.57
C LEU A 9 9.88 -14.69 -16.04
N ARG A 10 9.47 -13.63 -15.36
CA ARG A 10 9.27 -13.66 -13.92
C ARG A 10 8.14 -14.63 -13.63
N ILE A 11 8.48 -15.85 -13.26
CA ILE A 11 7.50 -16.86 -12.88
C ILE A 11 6.97 -16.47 -11.51
N CYS A 12 5.77 -15.86 -11.47
CA CYS A 12 5.00 -15.72 -10.23
C CYS A 12 4.44 -17.11 -9.88
N VAL A 13 5.05 -17.78 -8.92
CA VAL A 13 4.48 -18.99 -8.33
C VAL A 13 3.60 -18.57 -7.17
N VAL A 14 2.32 -18.90 -7.23
CA VAL A 14 1.38 -18.70 -6.12
C VAL A 14 1.50 -19.86 -5.16
N MET A 15 1.79 -19.59 -3.89
CA MET A 15 1.82 -20.60 -2.85
C MET A 15 0.64 -20.38 -1.90
N THR A 16 -0.20 -21.40 -1.76
CA THR A 16 -1.34 -21.39 -0.84
C THR A 16 -0.93 -22.10 0.46
N VAL A 17 -1.07 -21.41 1.59
CA VAL A 17 -0.89 -22.01 2.92
C VAL A 17 -2.26 -22.10 3.59
N VAL A 18 -2.73 -23.33 3.82
CA VAL A 18 -3.99 -23.58 4.51
C VAL A 18 -3.71 -23.81 5.99
N MET A 19 -4.24 -22.95 6.86
CA MET A 19 -4.16 -23.12 8.31
C MET A 19 -5.42 -23.74 8.85
N PHE A 20 -5.29 -24.87 9.56
CA PHE A 20 -6.35 -25.46 10.34
C PHE A 20 -6.30 -24.91 11.77
N CYS A 21 -7.25 -24.07 12.14
CA CYS A 21 -7.39 -23.65 13.53
C CYS A 21 -8.48 -24.52 14.20
N SER A 22 -8.06 -25.44 15.06
CA SER A 22 -9.01 -26.21 15.88
C SER A 22 -9.27 -25.48 17.18
N SER A 23 -10.40 -24.77 17.29
CA SER A 23 -10.97 -24.42 18.59
C SER A 23 -12.27 -25.19 18.77
N SER A 24 -12.38 -25.84 19.90
CA SER A 24 -13.58 -26.57 20.31
C SER A 24 -14.80 -25.65 20.32
N SER A 25 -15.81 -26.03 19.55
CA SER A 25 -17.13 -25.43 19.40
C SER A 25 -17.24 -24.26 18.38
N ASN A 26 -17.81 -24.62 17.24
CA ASN A 26 -18.20 -23.88 16.04
C ASN A 26 -17.18 -23.95 14.89
N PHE A 27 -17.70 -24.30 13.71
CA PHE A 27 -16.98 -24.33 12.44
C PHE A 27 -16.13 -23.07 12.29
N SER A 28 -14.82 -23.21 12.41
CA SER A 28 -13.88 -22.12 12.15
C SER A 28 -13.75 -21.96 10.64
N GLU A 29 -13.99 -20.74 10.14
CA GLU A 29 -13.70 -20.36 8.77
C GLU A 29 -12.28 -20.73 8.39
N LEU A 30 -12.17 -21.53 7.33
CA LEU A 30 -10.88 -21.84 6.69
C LEU A 30 -10.39 -20.55 6.03
N THR A 31 -9.43 -19.90 6.64
CA THR A 31 -8.77 -18.73 6.02
C THR A 31 -7.63 -19.21 5.11
N GLU A 32 -7.86 -19.11 3.83
CA GLU A 32 -6.83 -19.35 2.82
C GLU A 32 -5.95 -18.09 2.69
N VAL A 33 -4.65 -18.23 2.89
CA VAL A 33 -3.70 -17.13 2.69
C VAL A 33 -2.78 -17.45 1.53
N ILE A 34 -2.75 -16.56 0.57
CA ILE A 34 -1.96 -16.69 -0.65
C ILE A 34 -0.71 -15.82 -0.54
N PHE A 35 0.45 -16.37 -0.86
CA PHE A 35 1.68 -15.63 -1.07
C PHE A 35 2.05 -15.61 -2.53
N ASN A 36 2.41 -14.45 -3.04
CA ASN A 36 3.10 -14.30 -4.30
C ASN A 36 4.60 -14.56 -4.06
N VAL A 37 5.17 -15.51 -4.79
CA VAL A 37 6.58 -15.85 -4.68
C VAL A 37 7.36 -15.20 -5.80
N HIS A 38 8.32 -14.37 -5.45
CA HIS A 38 9.21 -13.69 -6.39
C HIS A 38 10.60 -14.31 -6.31
N SER A 39 11.03 -14.96 -7.40
CA SER A 39 12.36 -15.56 -7.48
C SER A 39 13.45 -14.48 -7.57
N GLU A 40 14.61 -14.78 -6.99
CA GLU A 40 15.78 -13.91 -6.98
C GLU A 40 15.55 -12.53 -6.32
N GLU A 41 14.56 -12.44 -5.43
CA GLU A 41 14.31 -11.28 -4.61
C GLU A 41 14.50 -11.62 -3.12
N SER A 42 15.03 -10.68 -2.36
CA SER A 42 15.15 -10.77 -0.90
C SER A 42 14.72 -9.46 -0.25
N VAL A 43 14.10 -9.58 0.91
CA VAL A 43 13.79 -8.44 1.79
C VAL A 43 15.08 -7.77 2.24
N LEU A 44 15.15 -6.44 2.11
CA LEU A 44 16.29 -5.66 2.57
C LEU A 44 16.39 -5.74 4.11
N SER A 45 17.58 -6.00 4.62
CA SER A 45 17.81 -6.03 6.07
C SER A 45 17.62 -4.65 6.68
N SER A 46 16.87 -4.57 7.77
CA SER A 46 16.58 -3.35 8.51
C SER A 46 16.44 -3.65 10.01
N GLN A 47 16.25 -2.62 10.82
CA GLN A 47 15.95 -2.79 12.26
C GLN A 47 14.60 -3.51 12.51
N TYR A 48 13.76 -3.64 11.50
CA TYR A 48 12.45 -4.30 11.57
C TYR A 48 12.47 -5.72 11.01
N THR A 49 13.63 -6.24 10.60
CA THR A 49 13.74 -7.60 10.05
C THR A 49 14.36 -8.54 11.06
N ASP A 50 13.82 -9.75 11.14
CA ASP A 50 14.42 -10.87 11.88
C ASP A 50 14.84 -11.98 10.91
N ASP A 51 16.06 -12.48 11.08
CA ASP A 51 16.54 -13.66 10.39
C ASP A 51 16.35 -14.89 11.29
N VAL A 52 15.54 -15.85 10.84
CA VAL A 52 15.23 -17.08 11.56
C VAL A 52 15.52 -18.30 10.68
N TYR A 53 15.82 -19.43 11.29
CA TYR A 53 15.98 -20.68 10.54
C TYR A 53 14.61 -21.24 10.14
N ALA A 54 14.48 -21.64 8.88
CA ALA A 54 13.30 -22.32 8.35
C ALA A 54 13.75 -23.44 7.40
N GLU A 55 13.29 -24.67 7.62
CA GLU A 55 13.67 -25.82 6.79
C GLU A 55 13.15 -25.77 5.35
N SER A 56 12.19 -24.89 5.10
CA SER A 56 11.56 -24.76 3.79
C SER A 56 10.88 -23.41 3.58
N LEU A 57 10.63 -23.07 2.31
CA LEU A 57 9.84 -21.91 1.95
C LEU A 57 8.43 -21.90 2.56
N PRO A 58 7.66 -23.01 2.57
CA PRO A 58 6.36 -23.05 3.26
C PRO A 58 6.46 -22.76 4.76
N LEU A 59 7.52 -23.24 5.43
CA LEU A 59 7.72 -22.96 6.84
C LEU A 59 8.05 -21.47 7.07
N CYS A 60 8.86 -20.86 6.20
CA CYS A 60 9.12 -19.42 6.23
C CYS A 60 7.81 -18.60 6.07
N ALA A 61 6.95 -18.99 5.12
CA ALA A 61 5.64 -18.39 4.94
C ALA A 61 4.75 -18.54 6.19
N LEU A 62 4.73 -19.71 6.81
CA LEU A 62 3.98 -19.97 8.04
C LEU A 62 4.52 -19.11 9.21
N MET A 63 5.82 -18.99 9.35
CA MET A 63 6.43 -18.12 10.36
C MET A 63 6.01 -16.66 10.18
N CYS A 64 5.96 -16.17 8.93
CA CYS A 64 5.44 -14.84 8.64
C CYS A 64 3.94 -14.71 9.00
N LEU A 65 3.13 -15.72 8.71
CA LEU A 65 1.70 -15.73 9.04
C LEU A 65 1.42 -15.66 10.54
N LEU A 66 2.24 -16.35 11.34
CA LEU A 66 2.10 -16.38 12.80
C LEU A 66 2.48 -15.03 13.45
N GLN A 67 3.19 -14.19 12.75
CA GLN A 67 3.52 -12.84 13.22
C GLN A 67 2.53 -11.83 12.64
N LYS A 68 1.72 -11.19 13.51
CA LYS A 68 0.67 -10.25 13.12
C LYS A 68 1.15 -9.11 12.20
N LYS A 69 2.42 -8.72 12.34
CA LYS A 69 3.04 -7.60 11.63
C LYS A 69 3.77 -8.01 10.34
N CYS A 70 3.92 -9.29 10.06
CA CYS A 70 4.66 -9.78 8.91
C CYS A 70 3.75 -9.91 7.68
N CYS A 71 4.06 -9.16 6.63
CA CYS A 71 3.40 -9.27 5.32
C CYS A 71 4.38 -9.71 4.22
N VAL A 72 5.67 -9.53 4.45
CA VAL A 72 6.73 -9.86 3.50
C VAL A 72 7.82 -10.64 4.21
N ALA A 73 8.28 -11.69 3.57
CA ALA A 73 9.42 -12.48 4.03
C ALA A 73 10.32 -12.84 2.84
N SER A 74 11.53 -13.28 3.10
CA SER A 74 12.38 -13.89 2.07
C SER A 74 13.06 -15.12 2.60
N PHE A 75 13.18 -16.13 1.75
CA PHE A 75 13.79 -17.41 2.06
C PHE A 75 15.02 -17.64 1.19
N TYR A 76 16.12 -18.04 1.81
CA TYR A 76 17.39 -18.37 1.18
C TYR A 76 17.58 -19.88 1.14
N ASP A 77 17.51 -20.47 -0.06
CA ASP A 77 17.54 -21.93 -0.25
C ASP A 77 18.84 -22.59 0.24
N LYS A 78 19.97 -21.90 0.14
CA LYS A 78 21.28 -22.46 0.51
C LYS A 78 21.55 -22.45 2.00
N THR A 79 21.01 -21.48 2.72
CA THR A 79 21.30 -21.27 4.14
C THR A 79 20.12 -21.62 5.04
N TYR A 80 18.95 -21.91 4.45
CA TYR A 80 17.71 -22.14 5.17
C TYR A 80 17.32 -20.96 6.08
N MET A 81 17.73 -19.76 5.69
CA MET A 81 17.40 -18.54 6.41
C MET A 81 16.11 -17.93 5.88
N CYS A 82 15.22 -17.63 6.79
CA CYS A 82 13.98 -16.91 6.55
C CYS A 82 14.11 -15.50 7.17
N ARG A 83 14.09 -14.47 6.34
CA ARG A 83 14.03 -13.09 6.81
C ARG A 83 12.59 -12.62 6.83
N LEU A 84 12.10 -12.28 8.01
CA LEU A 84 10.74 -11.82 8.26
C LEU A 84 10.76 -10.30 8.43
N ASP A 85 9.93 -9.59 7.69
CA ASP A 85 9.73 -8.15 7.90
C ASP A 85 8.57 -7.89 8.85
N LYS A 86 8.84 -7.21 9.95
CA LYS A 86 7.88 -6.86 11.00
C LYS A 86 7.53 -5.37 11.01
N SER A 87 7.88 -4.64 9.96
CA SER A 87 7.63 -3.19 9.87
C SER A 87 6.16 -2.81 9.72
N GLU A 88 5.25 -3.79 9.58
CA GLU A 88 3.86 -3.60 9.16
C GLU A 88 3.72 -3.04 7.73
N ASN A 89 4.85 -2.75 7.09
CA ASN A 89 4.91 -2.30 5.72
C ASN A 89 4.89 -3.51 4.79
N CYS A 90 3.71 -3.85 4.27
CA CYS A 90 3.58 -4.95 3.31
C CYS A 90 4.30 -4.69 1.98
N CYS A 91 4.96 -3.55 1.85
CA CYS A 91 5.84 -3.12 0.78
C CYS A 91 7.31 -3.05 1.17
N ALA A 92 7.77 -3.92 2.04
CA ALA A 92 9.19 -3.95 2.35
C ALA A 92 10.03 -3.92 1.07
N ALA A 93 11.03 -3.05 1.06
CA ALA A 93 11.94 -2.95 -0.07
C ALA A 93 12.63 -4.29 -0.30
N THR A 94 12.59 -4.78 -1.53
CA THR A 94 13.30 -5.99 -1.94
C THR A 94 14.49 -5.63 -2.83
N ILE A 95 15.53 -6.43 -2.75
CA ILE A 95 16.72 -6.35 -3.61
C ILE A 95 16.85 -7.64 -4.42
N ILE A 96 17.53 -7.55 -5.54
CA ILE A 96 17.88 -8.75 -6.32
C ILE A 96 18.92 -9.54 -5.52
N ALA A 97 18.60 -10.80 -5.23
CA ALA A 97 19.48 -11.72 -4.49
C ALA A 97 19.32 -13.13 -5.04
N VAL A 98 20.35 -13.57 -5.79
CA VAL A 98 20.37 -14.90 -6.42
C VAL A 98 20.30 -16.01 -5.38
N GLY A 99 19.37 -16.95 -5.57
CA GLY A 99 19.14 -18.07 -4.67
C GLY A 99 18.26 -17.73 -3.47
N SER A 100 17.57 -16.58 -3.51
CA SER A 100 16.52 -16.23 -2.56
C SER A 100 15.16 -16.15 -3.25
N ARG A 101 14.11 -16.25 -2.45
CA ARG A 101 12.72 -16.11 -2.88
C ARG A 101 11.98 -15.20 -1.91
N ALA A 102 11.46 -14.07 -2.41
CA ALA A 102 10.60 -13.21 -1.61
C ALA A 102 9.17 -13.73 -1.61
N LEU A 103 8.56 -13.71 -0.44
CA LEU A 103 7.18 -14.09 -0.16
C LEU A 103 6.42 -12.81 0.15
N LYS A 104 5.55 -12.36 -0.74
CA LYS A 104 4.67 -11.21 -0.51
C LYS A 104 3.26 -11.73 -0.30
N ARG A 105 2.71 -11.47 0.89
CA ARG A 105 1.34 -11.89 1.23
C ARG A 105 0.36 -11.21 0.28
N ASN A 106 -0.40 -12.01 -0.47
CA ASN A 106 -1.48 -11.49 -1.27
C ASN A 106 -2.63 -11.14 -0.34
N LYS A 107 -2.86 -9.84 -0.13
CA LYS A 107 -4.02 -9.37 0.61
C LYS A 107 -5.26 -9.39 -0.28
N TYR A 108 -5.72 -10.58 -0.63
CA TYR A 108 -7.09 -10.75 -1.07
C TYR A 108 -7.92 -11.18 0.14
N TYR A 109 -8.26 -10.21 1.00
CA TYR A 109 -9.29 -10.39 2.02
C TYR A 109 -9.98 -9.09 2.36
N PRO A 110 -11.31 -9.13 2.42
CA PRO A 110 -12.08 -8.18 3.20
C PRO A 110 -12.05 -8.59 4.69
N THR A 111 -10.89 -8.78 5.29
CA THR A 111 -10.83 -8.60 6.73
C THR A 111 -10.93 -7.11 6.91
N ALA A 112 -12.02 -6.69 7.56
CA ALA A 112 -12.26 -5.31 7.91
C ALA A 112 -10.93 -4.64 8.24
N CYS A 113 -10.56 -3.63 7.43
CA CYS A 113 -9.34 -2.88 7.64
C CYS A 113 -9.29 -2.47 9.11
N THR A 114 -8.34 -3.02 9.87
CA THR A 114 -8.20 -2.63 11.27
C THR A 114 -7.80 -1.16 11.30
N GLU A 115 -8.56 -0.34 12.03
CA GLU A 115 -8.39 1.11 12.13
C GLU A 115 -8.85 1.91 10.88
N CYS A 116 -9.59 1.31 9.96
CA CYS A 116 -10.24 2.07 8.91
C CYS A 116 -11.54 2.70 9.39
N VAL A 117 -11.84 3.85 8.82
CA VAL A 117 -13.15 4.49 8.90
C VAL A 117 -13.94 4.14 7.64
N ILE A 118 -15.24 3.94 7.77
CA ILE A 118 -16.11 3.44 6.70
C ILE A 118 -17.06 4.55 6.27
N PHE A 119 -17.15 4.79 4.96
CA PHE A 119 -18.14 5.66 4.36
C PHE A 119 -18.74 4.98 3.12
N GLY A 120 -20.05 4.75 3.12
CA GLY A 120 -20.69 4.04 2.03
C GLY A 120 -20.17 2.61 1.87
N MET A 121 -19.61 2.33 0.70
CA MET A 121 -18.96 1.05 0.38
C MET A 121 -17.44 1.10 0.48
N SER A 122 -16.86 2.28 0.67
CA SER A 122 -15.41 2.48 0.77
C SER A 122 -14.95 2.48 2.24
N SER A 123 -13.73 2.07 2.47
CA SER A 123 -13.07 2.17 3.77
C SER A 123 -11.73 2.90 3.62
N TYR A 124 -11.44 3.80 4.56
CA TYR A 124 -10.28 4.69 4.50
C TYR A 124 -9.34 4.45 5.66
N LYS A 125 -8.07 4.31 5.35
CA LYS A 125 -6.99 4.26 6.34
C LYS A 125 -6.17 5.54 6.27
N ILE A 126 -6.17 6.31 7.36
CA ILE A 126 -5.35 7.50 7.51
C ILE A 126 -3.99 7.07 8.06
N ILE A 127 -2.92 7.37 7.32
CA ILE A 127 -1.56 6.96 7.65
C ILE A 127 -0.72 8.19 7.94
N GLU A 128 -0.25 8.30 9.18
CA GLU A 128 0.47 9.47 9.70
C GLU A 128 1.97 9.43 9.38
N VAL A 129 2.50 8.26 9.01
CA VAL A 129 3.88 8.15 8.55
C VAL A 129 4.01 8.92 7.24
N THR A 130 4.92 9.88 7.23
CA THR A 130 5.12 10.75 6.07
C THR A 130 5.82 10.02 4.92
N ALA A 131 5.37 10.26 3.69
CA ALA A 131 5.91 9.68 2.47
C ALA A 131 5.81 10.70 1.32
N THR A 132 6.60 10.54 0.29
CA THR A 132 6.38 11.19 -1.01
C THR A 132 5.10 10.65 -1.65
N TRP A 133 4.53 11.38 -2.60
CA TRP A 133 3.29 10.92 -3.24
C TRP A 133 3.42 9.54 -3.89
N SER A 134 4.54 9.28 -4.58
CA SER A 134 4.79 7.98 -5.21
C SER A 134 4.99 6.84 -4.18
N GLU A 135 5.65 7.12 -3.06
CA GLU A 135 5.77 6.15 -1.97
C GLU A 135 4.42 5.88 -1.32
N ALA A 136 3.61 6.92 -1.08
CA ALA A 136 2.26 6.80 -0.53
C ALA A 136 1.35 5.95 -1.46
N MET A 137 1.37 6.22 -2.77
CA MET A 137 0.66 5.43 -3.78
C MET A 137 1.08 3.95 -3.74
N ASN A 138 2.38 3.69 -3.72
CA ASN A 138 2.90 2.33 -3.61
C ASN A 138 2.49 1.66 -2.30
N ASN A 139 2.55 2.39 -1.18
CA ASN A 139 2.15 1.88 0.13
C ASN A 139 0.66 1.50 0.16
N CYS A 140 -0.23 2.35 -0.38
CA CYS A 140 -1.66 2.03 -0.48
C CYS A 140 -1.89 0.79 -1.35
N THR A 141 -1.23 0.72 -2.52
CA THR A 141 -1.31 -0.45 -3.41
C THR A 141 -0.87 -1.73 -2.71
N CYS A 142 0.20 -1.67 -1.93
CA CYS A 142 0.68 -2.83 -1.17
C CYS A 142 -0.26 -3.23 -0.02
N LEU A 143 -1.00 -2.27 0.52
CA LEU A 143 -2.06 -2.56 1.48
C LEU A 143 -3.32 -3.15 0.82
N GLY A 144 -3.36 -3.21 -0.52
CA GLY A 144 -4.49 -3.71 -1.29
C GLY A 144 -5.55 -2.66 -1.61
N GLY A 145 -5.20 -1.38 -1.49
CA GLY A 145 -6.04 -0.24 -1.82
C GLY A 145 -5.35 0.71 -2.80
N ILE A 146 -5.87 1.89 -2.91
CA ILE A 146 -5.32 3.01 -3.69
C ILE A 146 -5.12 4.23 -2.79
N LEU A 147 -4.43 5.27 -3.25
CA LEU A 147 -4.56 6.60 -2.63
C LEU A 147 -6.00 7.06 -2.77
N ALA A 148 -6.58 7.64 -1.72
CA ALA A 148 -7.99 7.98 -1.65
C ALA A 148 -8.40 8.93 -2.78
N GLU A 149 -9.48 8.60 -3.45
CA GLU A 149 -10.13 9.38 -4.50
C GLU A 149 -11.51 9.82 -3.99
N ILE A 150 -11.69 11.10 -3.79
CA ILE A 150 -12.89 11.66 -3.15
C ILE A 150 -13.82 12.20 -4.21
N GLU A 151 -14.94 11.53 -4.46
CA GLU A 151 -15.80 11.79 -5.61
C GLU A 151 -17.06 12.59 -5.27
N THR A 152 -17.35 12.79 -3.97
CA THR A 152 -18.56 13.49 -3.53
C THR A 152 -18.29 14.45 -2.37
N GLU A 153 -19.14 15.49 -2.26
CA GLU A 153 -19.11 16.42 -1.14
C GLU A 153 -19.34 15.72 0.22
N ALA A 154 -20.24 14.76 0.26
CA ALA A 154 -20.55 14.01 1.49
C ALA A 154 -19.33 13.21 1.98
N GLU A 155 -18.60 12.61 1.07
CA GLU A 155 -17.36 11.90 1.34
C GLU A 155 -16.24 12.85 1.79
N SER A 156 -16.08 13.97 1.10
CA SER A 156 -15.12 15.01 1.46
C SER A 156 -15.38 15.51 2.89
N ASN A 157 -16.63 15.79 3.23
CA ASN A 157 -17.03 16.19 4.58
C ASN A 157 -16.75 15.12 5.62
N PHE A 158 -16.99 13.86 5.29
CA PHE A 158 -16.69 12.71 6.16
C PHE A 158 -15.18 12.62 6.44
N ILE A 159 -14.34 12.60 5.40
CA ILE A 159 -12.88 12.54 5.56
C ILE A 159 -12.36 13.75 6.32
N THR A 160 -12.82 14.95 6.00
CA THR A 160 -12.43 16.19 6.70
C THR A 160 -12.75 16.10 8.20
N ASN A 161 -13.92 15.61 8.58
CA ASN A 161 -14.30 15.43 9.98
C ASN A 161 -13.41 14.40 10.70
N GLU A 162 -13.05 13.31 10.02
CA GLU A 162 -12.11 12.31 10.55
C GLU A 162 -10.72 12.91 10.80
N LEU A 163 -10.22 13.72 9.87
CA LEU A 163 -8.92 14.38 10.01
C LEU A 163 -8.93 15.41 11.15
N PHE A 164 -9.98 16.18 11.31
CA PHE A 164 -10.14 17.11 12.44
C PHE A 164 -10.21 16.36 13.78
N THR A 165 -10.96 15.27 13.83
CA THR A 165 -11.13 14.48 15.06
C THR A 165 -9.83 13.85 15.51
N ARG A 166 -9.01 13.36 14.58
CA ARG A 166 -7.72 12.75 14.87
C ARG A 166 -6.68 13.77 15.33
N ASN A 167 -6.72 14.99 14.82
CA ASN A 167 -5.81 16.09 15.17
C ASN A 167 -4.34 15.65 15.26
N THR A 168 -3.85 14.98 14.22
CA THR A 168 -2.52 14.33 14.19
C THR A 168 -1.36 15.33 14.17
N GLY A 169 -1.63 16.61 13.87
CA GLY A 169 -0.60 17.63 13.64
C GLY A 169 0.07 17.52 12.26
N ALA A 170 -0.40 16.66 11.38
CA ALA A 170 0.09 16.58 10.00
C ALA A 170 -0.23 17.87 9.24
N THR A 171 0.71 18.33 8.41
CA THR A 171 0.55 19.55 7.59
C THR A 171 -0.35 19.32 6.38
N GLY A 172 -0.50 18.07 5.94
CA GLY A 172 -1.36 17.67 4.82
C GLY A 172 -1.37 16.16 4.62
N TYR A 173 -2.24 15.74 3.72
CA TYR A 173 -2.46 14.33 3.39
C TYR A 173 -2.50 14.12 1.88
N TRP A 174 -1.67 13.23 1.34
CA TRP A 174 -1.74 12.85 -0.07
C TRP A 174 -3.07 12.19 -0.41
N LEU A 175 -3.62 12.58 -1.55
CA LEU A 175 -4.78 11.98 -2.21
C LEU A 175 -4.37 11.43 -3.58
N GLY A 176 -5.27 10.65 -4.22
CA GLY A 176 -5.04 9.97 -5.48
C GLY A 176 -5.10 10.84 -6.74
N GLY A 177 -5.07 12.17 -6.60
CA GLY A 177 -5.07 13.07 -7.73
C GLY A 177 -3.67 13.33 -8.29
N TYR A 178 -3.58 13.38 -9.63
CA TYR A 178 -2.35 13.66 -10.37
C TYR A 178 -2.61 14.46 -11.64
N ASN A 179 -1.71 15.37 -11.96
CA ASN A 179 -1.75 16.14 -13.22
C ASN A 179 -0.93 15.42 -14.30
N PHE A 180 -1.58 14.64 -15.14
CA PHE A 180 -0.94 13.86 -16.20
C PHE A 180 -0.44 14.74 -17.35
N ASN A 181 -1.21 15.76 -17.72
CA ASN A 181 -1.02 16.56 -18.92
C ASN A 181 -0.22 17.83 -18.70
N SER A 182 0.10 18.18 -17.45
CA SER A 182 0.73 19.46 -17.06
C SER A 182 -0.10 20.69 -17.45
N ASP A 183 -1.41 20.54 -17.46
CA ASP A 183 -2.40 21.62 -17.57
C ASP A 183 -2.92 22.02 -16.17
N SER A 184 -4.00 22.74 -16.08
CA SER A 184 -4.59 23.16 -14.79
C SER A 184 -5.64 22.18 -14.27
N ASP A 185 -5.64 20.95 -14.75
CA ASP A 185 -6.59 19.93 -14.37
C ASP A 185 -5.87 18.77 -13.65
N LEU A 186 -6.36 18.42 -12.46
CA LEU A 186 -5.94 17.21 -11.77
C LEU A 186 -7.01 16.14 -11.96
N GLU A 187 -6.55 14.92 -12.17
CA GLU A 187 -7.37 13.77 -12.48
C GLU A 187 -7.13 12.69 -11.43
N TRP A 188 -8.12 11.84 -11.18
CA TRP A 188 -7.91 10.66 -10.35
C TRP A 188 -7.02 9.64 -11.07
N ILE A 189 -6.12 9.01 -10.34
CA ILE A 189 -5.21 8.00 -10.93
C ILE A 189 -5.96 6.79 -11.48
N SER A 190 -7.14 6.48 -10.98
CA SER A 190 -8.00 5.41 -11.50
C SER A 190 -8.71 5.81 -12.80
N GLN A 191 -8.88 7.10 -13.08
CA GLN A 191 -9.65 7.66 -14.19
C GLN A 191 -8.87 8.77 -14.92
N PRO A 192 -7.70 8.43 -15.50
CA PRO A 192 -6.89 9.41 -16.23
C PRO A 192 -7.65 9.92 -17.46
N ASN A 193 -7.53 11.21 -17.74
CA ASN A 193 -8.22 11.97 -18.78
C ASN A 193 -9.73 12.17 -18.51
N GLU A 194 -10.19 11.96 -17.27
CA GLU A 194 -11.53 12.29 -16.84
C GLU A 194 -11.49 13.36 -15.76
N ARG A 195 -12.34 14.37 -15.90
CA ARG A 195 -12.42 15.45 -14.93
C ARG A 195 -12.95 14.93 -13.60
N MET A 196 -12.35 15.39 -12.48
CA MET A 196 -12.85 15.07 -11.15
C MET A 196 -14.33 15.46 -11.00
N PRO A 197 -15.20 14.53 -10.58
CA PRO A 197 -16.64 14.81 -10.44
C PRO A 197 -16.96 15.80 -9.34
N TYR A 198 -16.11 15.87 -8.33
CA TYR A 198 -16.23 16.78 -7.20
C TYR A 198 -14.85 17.42 -6.93
N PRO A 199 -14.65 18.69 -7.29
CA PRO A 199 -13.44 19.43 -6.95
C PRO A 199 -13.63 20.15 -5.61
N ASN A 200 -12.71 19.99 -4.67
CA ASN A 200 -12.69 20.69 -3.38
C ASN A 200 -11.40 21.51 -3.21
N PHE A 201 -11.03 22.25 -4.23
CA PHE A 201 -9.80 23.04 -4.23
C PHE A 201 -9.89 24.26 -3.34
N ALA A 202 -8.80 24.58 -2.64
CA ALA A 202 -8.63 25.81 -1.92
C ALA A 202 -8.69 27.03 -2.89
N PRO A 203 -9.03 28.24 -2.41
CA PRO A 203 -9.14 29.41 -3.27
C PRO A 203 -7.85 29.71 -4.04
N GLY A 204 -7.94 29.67 -5.37
CA GLY A 204 -6.82 29.96 -6.27
C GLY A 204 -6.01 28.73 -6.69
N GLU A 205 -6.39 27.54 -6.24
CA GLU A 205 -5.78 26.26 -6.62
C GLU A 205 -6.56 25.56 -7.75
N PRO A 206 -5.92 24.71 -8.55
CA PRO A 206 -4.47 24.49 -8.67
C PRO A 206 -3.76 25.69 -9.33
N ASN A 207 -2.56 26.02 -8.88
CA ASN A 207 -1.89 27.26 -9.29
C ASN A 207 -0.52 27.07 -9.98
N GLN A 208 0.11 25.89 -9.86
CA GLN A 208 1.43 25.58 -10.44
C GLN A 208 1.47 24.25 -11.22
N PRO A 209 0.60 24.08 -12.22
CA PRO A 209 0.35 22.77 -12.86
C PRO A 209 1.58 22.17 -13.55
N THR A 210 2.60 22.96 -13.87
CA THR A 210 3.84 22.45 -14.49
C THR A 210 4.83 21.86 -13.52
N SER A 211 4.79 22.28 -12.26
CA SER A 211 5.72 21.85 -11.19
C SER A 211 5.04 21.05 -10.09
N GLU A 212 3.82 21.41 -9.72
CA GLU A 212 3.03 20.79 -8.66
C GLU A 212 1.97 19.88 -9.28
N LYS A 213 2.28 18.58 -9.32
CA LYS A 213 1.47 17.62 -10.05
C LYS A 213 0.65 16.69 -9.17
N CYS A 214 0.85 16.74 -7.87
CA CYS A 214 0.27 15.81 -6.91
C CYS A 214 -0.76 16.50 -6.02
N LEU A 215 -1.89 15.84 -5.79
CA LEU A 215 -2.99 16.37 -5.00
C LEU A 215 -2.76 16.13 -3.51
N MET A 216 -2.94 17.20 -2.72
CA MET A 216 -2.84 17.17 -1.27
C MET A 216 -4.02 17.88 -0.62
N ALA A 217 -4.64 17.25 0.39
CA ALA A 217 -5.54 17.91 1.32
C ALA A 217 -4.70 18.59 2.40
N ILE A 218 -4.75 19.94 2.50
CA ILE A 218 -3.87 20.71 3.36
C ILE A 218 -4.58 21.25 4.61
N THR A 219 -3.94 21.09 5.77
CA THR A 219 -4.50 21.48 7.07
C THR A 219 -4.81 22.98 7.18
N ASN A 220 -3.95 23.82 6.60
CA ASN A 220 -4.11 25.29 6.67
C ASN A 220 -5.36 25.83 5.93
N TYR A 221 -5.94 25.06 5.03
CA TYR A 221 -7.18 25.37 4.31
C TYR A 221 -8.31 24.40 4.70
N ASN A 222 -8.36 23.97 5.96
CA ASN A 222 -9.41 23.07 6.45
C ASN A 222 -9.54 21.77 5.65
N PHE A 223 -8.41 21.24 5.16
CA PHE A 223 -8.31 20.06 4.30
C PHE A 223 -8.92 20.23 2.90
N GLU A 224 -9.14 21.48 2.44
CA GLU A 224 -9.32 21.76 1.02
C GLU A 224 -8.04 21.39 0.24
N TRP A 225 -8.19 21.19 -1.06
CA TRP A 225 -7.16 20.59 -1.90
C TRP A 225 -6.26 21.61 -2.57
N VAL A 226 -4.99 21.24 -2.71
CA VAL A 226 -3.98 22.03 -3.42
C VAL A 226 -3.18 21.11 -4.34
N ASP A 227 -2.67 21.64 -5.45
CA ASP A 227 -1.56 21.00 -6.16
C ASP A 227 -0.26 21.20 -5.35
N ALA A 228 0.60 20.19 -5.34
CA ALA A 228 1.82 20.17 -4.55
C ALA A 228 2.97 19.44 -5.25
N LEU A 229 4.20 19.78 -4.83
CA LEU A 229 5.39 19.06 -5.29
C LEU A 229 5.37 17.61 -4.80
N CYS A 230 5.36 16.66 -5.72
CA CYS A 230 5.26 15.22 -5.42
C CYS A 230 6.37 14.68 -4.50
N GLN A 231 7.50 15.38 -4.39
CA GLN A 231 8.64 15.03 -3.53
C GLN A 231 8.47 15.45 -2.07
N MET A 232 7.47 16.26 -1.75
CA MET A 232 7.17 16.58 -0.35
C MET A 232 6.81 15.30 0.40
N THR A 233 7.15 15.26 1.69
CA THR A 233 6.82 14.12 2.55
C THR A 233 5.74 14.54 3.53
N VAL A 234 4.53 14.01 3.35
CA VAL A 234 3.37 14.27 4.21
C VAL A 234 2.64 12.95 4.51
N ALA A 235 1.70 13.00 5.43
CA ALA A 235 0.77 11.90 5.69
C ALA A 235 -0.06 11.56 4.44
N TYR A 236 -0.80 10.46 4.43
CA TYR A 236 -1.61 10.07 3.28
C TYR A 236 -2.82 9.24 3.68
N ILE A 237 -3.77 9.12 2.76
CA ILE A 237 -5.01 8.38 2.96
C ILE A 237 -5.08 7.28 1.92
N CYS A 238 -5.27 6.04 2.37
CA CYS A 238 -5.57 4.91 1.49
C CYS A 238 -7.06 4.59 1.52
N GLU A 239 -7.60 4.25 0.36
CA GLU A 239 -8.98 3.78 0.14
C GLU A 239 -8.98 2.31 -0.27
N PHE A 240 -10.02 1.55 0.18
CA PHE A 240 -10.20 0.10 -0.04
C PHE A 240 -11.63 -0.22 -0.43
#